data_7700a1aac767739273589868ebc4ab3e
#
_entry.id   7700a1aac767739273589868ebc4ab3e
#
_cell.length_a   1.000
_cell.length_b   1.000
_cell.length_c   1.000
_cell.angle_alpha   90.00
_cell.angle_beta   90.00
_cell.angle_gamma   90.00
#
_symmetry.space_group_name_H-M   'P 1'
#
loop_
_entity.id
_entity.type
_entity.pdbx_description
1 polymer ?
#
loop_
_entity_poly.entity_id
_entity_poly.type
_entity_poly.pdbx_seq_one_letter_code
_entity_poly.pdbx_strand_id
1 'polypeptide(L)'
;MAAKLRKREEIPAQYKWDLSHIYPDDAAWEAALADVLASSKKFAAWEGKVAENPRQAIREYFDLNQQAEPVFSYAFLRGETDNGDPVAQGLRARASQMGVQLSLIHISEPTRLRCI
;
A
#
# COMPACT_ATOMS: atom_id res chain seq x y z
N MET A 1 -37.45 12.37 9.93
CA MET A 1 -36.96 11.81 8.66
C MET A 1 -35.45 11.89 8.62
N ALA A 2 -34.79 10.78 8.41
CA ALA A 2 -33.36 10.80 8.17
C ALA A 2 -33.07 11.50 6.83
N ALA A 3 -32.17 12.48 6.81
CA ALA A 3 -31.74 13.11 5.56
C ALA A 3 -31.09 12.05 4.67
N LYS A 4 -31.54 11.97 3.42
CA LYS A 4 -30.92 11.08 2.44
C LYS A 4 -29.48 11.54 2.21
N LEU A 5 -28.55 10.66 2.48
CA LEU A 5 -27.14 10.93 2.21
C LEU A 5 -26.95 11.13 0.71
N ARG A 6 -26.24 12.20 0.35
CA ARG A 6 -25.89 12.47 -1.04
C ARG A 6 -24.86 11.47 -1.54
N LYS A 7 -24.99 11.07 -2.79
CA LYS A 7 -23.96 10.29 -3.46
C LYS A 7 -22.73 11.17 -3.74
N ARG A 8 -21.55 10.54 -3.84
CA ARG A 8 -20.31 11.27 -4.07
C ARG A 8 -20.35 12.13 -5.34
N GLU A 9 -21.00 11.65 -6.39
CA GLU A 9 -21.15 12.38 -7.65
C GLU A 9 -21.96 13.67 -7.50
N GLU A 10 -22.88 13.71 -6.51
CA GLU A 10 -23.75 14.87 -6.24
C GLU A 10 -23.04 15.96 -5.43
N ILE A 11 -21.83 15.69 -4.95
CA ILE A 11 -21.06 16.64 -4.12
C ILE A 11 -20.16 17.47 -5.01
N PRO A 12 -20.19 18.82 -4.90
CA PRO A 12 -19.30 19.70 -5.67
C PRO A 12 -17.83 19.36 -5.47
N ALA A 13 -17.02 19.47 -6.53
CA ALA A 13 -15.61 19.14 -6.52
C ALA A 13 -14.80 19.86 -5.42
N GLN A 14 -15.19 21.13 -5.11
CA GLN A 14 -14.53 21.93 -4.06
C GLN A 14 -14.61 21.33 -2.66
N TYR A 15 -15.54 20.40 -2.40
CA TYR A 15 -15.70 19.72 -1.13
C TYR A 15 -15.18 18.27 -1.16
N LYS A 16 -14.50 17.89 -2.21
CA LYS A 16 -13.88 16.57 -2.38
C LYS A 16 -12.37 16.69 -2.39
N TRP A 17 -11.71 15.73 -1.76
CA TRP A 17 -10.26 15.62 -1.87
C TRP A 17 -9.87 15.16 -3.27
N ASP A 18 -8.84 15.77 -3.80
CA ASP A 18 -8.27 15.40 -5.08
C ASP A 18 -7.13 14.39 -4.87
N LEU A 19 -7.44 13.12 -5.08
CA LEU A 19 -6.49 12.03 -4.95
C LEU A 19 -5.58 11.88 -6.17
N SER A 20 -5.81 12.64 -7.24
CA SER A 20 -5.00 12.59 -8.45
C SER A 20 -3.55 13.04 -8.23
N HIS A 21 -3.28 13.74 -7.11
CA HIS A 21 -1.92 14.08 -6.69
C HIS A 21 -1.11 12.87 -6.25
N ILE A 22 -1.76 11.77 -5.88
CA ILE A 22 -1.09 10.51 -5.51
C ILE A 22 -0.99 9.64 -6.76
N TYR A 23 -2.15 9.25 -7.32
CA TYR A 23 -2.26 8.56 -8.60
C TYR A 23 -3.40 9.19 -9.41
N PRO A 24 -3.23 9.35 -10.74
CA PRO A 24 -4.26 10.00 -11.57
C PRO A 24 -5.57 9.22 -11.62
N ASP A 25 -5.51 7.89 -11.51
CA ASP A 25 -6.67 7.02 -11.54
C ASP A 25 -6.38 5.67 -10.86
N ASP A 26 -7.40 4.82 -10.78
CA ASP A 26 -7.28 3.48 -10.18
C ASP A 26 -6.37 2.56 -11.01
N ALA A 27 -6.27 2.76 -12.33
CA ALA A 27 -5.38 1.98 -13.18
C ALA A 27 -3.91 2.24 -12.86
N ALA A 28 -3.52 3.50 -12.60
CA ALA A 28 -2.19 3.85 -12.16
C ALA A 28 -1.87 3.24 -10.79
N TRP A 29 -2.83 3.20 -9.87
CA TRP A 29 -2.70 2.53 -8.60
C TRP A 29 -2.48 1.02 -8.77
N GLU A 30 -3.21 0.36 -9.68
CA GLU A 30 -3.04 -1.05 -9.99
C GLU A 30 -1.61 -1.37 -10.44
N ALA A 31 -1.06 -0.54 -11.32
CA ALA A 31 0.31 -0.68 -11.79
C ALA A 31 1.31 -0.51 -10.64
N ALA A 32 1.10 0.48 -9.77
CA ALA A 32 1.95 0.72 -8.61
C ALA A 32 1.89 -0.44 -7.60
N LEU A 33 0.71 -1.01 -7.36
CA LEU A 33 0.55 -2.20 -6.52
C LEU A 33 1.36 -3.38 -7.08
N ALA A 34 1.26 -3.63 -8.38
CA ALA A 34 2.01 -4.69 -9.04
C ALA A 34 3.53 -4.50 -8.90
N ASP A 35 4.02 -3.26 -9.02
CA ASP A 35 5.42 -2.92 -8.83
C ASP A 35 5.90 -3.17 -7.40
N VAL A 36 5.10 -2.81 -6.40
CA VAL A 36 5.41 -3.08 -4.99
C VAL A 36 5.49 -4.58 -4.72
N LEU A 37 4.55 -5.35 -5.24
CA LEU A 37 4.55 -6.81 -5.07
C LEU A 37 5.76 -7.46 -5.74
N ALA A 38 6.16 -6.99 -6.92
CA ALA A 38 7.36 -7.46 -7.61
C ALA A 38 8.64 -7.11 -6.82
N SER A 39 8.73 -5.89 -6.30
CA SER A 39 9.86 -5.45 -5.46
C SER A 39 9.92 -6.24 -4.15
N SER A 40 8.78 -6.56 -3.56
CA SER A 40 8.67 -7.42 -2.38
C SER A 40 9.27 -8.81 -2.63
N LYS A 41 8.96 -9.41 -3.77
CA LYS A 41 9.53 -10.72 -4.16
C LYS A 41 11.04 -10.65 -4.34
N LYS A 42 11.56 -9.58 -4.94
CA LYS A 42 13.01 -9.37 -5.06
C LYS A 42 13.66 -9.21 -3.71
N PHE A 43 13.03 -8.48 -2.79
CA PHE A 43 13.56 -8.29 -1.45
C PHE A 43 13.62 -9.62 -0.67
N ALA A 44 12.73 -10.56 -0.92
CA ALA A 44 12.74 -11.87 -0.30
C ALA A 44 14.05 -12.66 -0.57
N ALA A 45 14.79 -12.32 -1.63
CA ALA A 45 16.10 -12.90 -1.91
C ALA A 45 17.15 -12.60 -0.83
N TRP A 46 16.92 -11.57 0.00
CA TRP A 46 17.78 -11.26 1.15
C TRP A 46 17.59 -12.22 2.32
N GLU A 47 16.62 -13.10 2.27
CA GLU A 47 16.38 -14.05 3.34
C GLU A 47 17.64 -14.90 3.61
N GLY A 48 18.14 -14.80 4.84
CA GLY A 48 19.37 -15.48 5.24
C GLY A 48 20.66 -14.82 4.73
N LYS A 49 20.59 -13.71 4.00
CA LYS A 49 21.76 -13.05 3.39
C LYS A 49 21.98 -11.62 3.86
N VAL A 50 21.15 -11.11 4.75
CA VAL A 50 21.25 -9.73 5.24
C VAL A 50 22.64 -9.43 5.82
N ALA A 51 23.22 -10.38 6.54
CA ALA A 51 24.54 -10.23 7.15
C ALA A 51 25.67 -10.07 6.12
N GLU A 52 25.49 -10.53 4.89
CA GLU A 52 26.50 -10.41 3.82
C GLU A 52 26.65 -8.95 3.35
N ASN A 53 25.55 -8.21 3.30
CA ASN A 53 25.55 -6.79 2.94
C ASN A 53 24.35 -6.07 3.60
N PRO A 54 24.45 -5.81 4.92
CA PRO A 54 23.32 -5.23 5.66
C PRO A 54 22.96 -3.82 5.19
N ARG A 55 23.94 -3.05 4.73
CA ARG A 55 23.72 -1.69 4.22
C ARG A 55 22.81 -1.69 2.99
N GLN A 56 23.06 -2.59 2.06
CA GLN A 56 22.28 -2.72 0.84
C GLN A 56 20.87 -3.23 1.15
N ALA A 57 20.75 -4.23 2.03
CA ALA A 57 19.48 -4.79 2.45
C ALA A 57 18.58 -3.73 3.12
N ILE A 58 19.14 -2.92 4.01
CA ILE A 58 18.40 -1.83 4.67
C ILE A 58 17.95 -0.77 3.66
N ARG A 59 18.81 -0.42 2.72
CA ARG A 59 18.47 0.56 1.67
C ARG A 59 17.31 0.05 0.82
N GLU A 60 17.37 -1.18 0.35
CA GLU A 60 16.29 -1.79 -0.44
C GLU A 60 14.99 -1.92 0.35
N TYR A 61 15.09 -2.19 1.64
CA TYR A 61 13.95 -2.21 2.55
C TYR A 61 13.24 -0.84 2.63
N PHE A 62 14.00 0.23 2.81
CA PHE A 62 13.45 1.58 2.83
C PHE A 62 12.86 1.98 1.48
N ASP A 63 13.51 1.63 0.37
CA ASP A 63 12.99 1.89 -0.97
C ASP A 63 11.65 1.18 -1.20
N LEU A 64 11.54 -0.06 -0.75
CA LEU A 64 10.29 -0.83 -0.81
C LEU A 64 9.16 -0.16 -0.01
N ASN A 65 9.45 0.30 1.20
CA ASN A 65 8.47 1.01 2.03
C ASN A 65 8.05 2.33 1.41
N GLN A 66 8.98 3.08 0.82
CA GLN A 66 8.66 4.31 0.09
C GLN A 66 7.74 4.06 -1.11
N GLN A 67 7.91 2.96 -1.82
CA GLN A 67 7.00 2.58 -2.90
C GLN A 67 5.62 2.18 -2.39
N ALA A 68 5.55 1.50 -1.25
CA ALA A 68 4.31 1.01 -0.67
C ALA A 68 3.44 2.11 -0.06
N GLU A 69 4.05 3.16 0.49
CA GLU A 69 3.35 4.24 1.19
C GLU A 69 2.24 4.89 0.35
N PRO A 70 2.51 5.37 -0.89
CA PRO A 70 1.46 5.96 -1.72
C PRO A 70 0.35 4.97 -2.09
N VAL A 71 0.69 3.68 -2.25
CA VAL A 71 -0.28 2.62 -2.56
C VAL A 71 -1.28 2.48 -1.41
N PHE A 72 -0.81 2.45 -0.17
CA PHE A 72 -1.65 2.47 1.02
C PHE A 72 -2.49 3.73 1.10
N SER A 73 -1.84 4.89 1.03
CA SER A 73 -2.50 6.18 1.21
C SER A 73 -3.63 6.38 0.23
N TYR A 74 -3.40 6.10 -1.05
CA TYR A 74 -4.43 6.20 -2.08
C TYR A 74 -5.62 5.28 -1.80
N ALA A 75 -5.36 4.01 -1.52
CA ALA A 75 -6.41 3.02 -1.29
C ALA A 75 -7.26 3.34 -0.06
N PHE A 76 -6.63 3.74 1.05
CA PHE A 76 -7.34 4.10 2.27
C PHE A 76 -8.14 5.40 2.11
N LEU A 77 -7.55 6.44 1.52
CA LEU A 77 -8.26 7.68 1.26
C LEU A 77 -9.40 7.49 0.26
N ARG A 78 -9.21 6.67 -0.74
CA ARG A 78 -10.25 6.32 -1.71
C ARG A 78 -11.44 5.64 -1.01
N GLY A 79 -11.17 4.73 -0.06
CA GLY A 79 -12.20 4.09 0.76
C GLY A 79 -12.89 5.04 1.71
N GLU A 80 -12.16 5.98 2.31
CA GLU A 80 -12.73 6.97 3.23
C GLU A 80 -13.59 8.03 2.52
N THR A 81 -13.35 8.28 1.24
CA THR A 81 -14.16 9.23 0.46
C THR A 81 -15.56 8.70 0.16
N ASP A 82 -15.74 7.39 0.07
CA ASP A 82 -17.03 6.74 -0.13
C ASP A 82 -17.01 5.31 0.40
N ASN A 83 -17.45 5.13 1.64
CA ASN A 83 -17.52 3.82 2.29
C ASN A 83 -18.52 2.86 1.61
N GLY A 84 -19.44 3.38 0.82
CA GLY A 84 -20.44 2.59 0.11
C GLY A 84 -19.97 2.10 -1.26
N ASP A 85 -18.82 2.56 -1.75
CA ASP A 85 -18.29 2.16 -3.06
C ASP A 85 -17.58 0.81 -2.96
N PRO A 86 -18.09 -0.26 -3.58
CA PRO A 86 -17.47 -1.58 -3.52
C PRO A 86 -16.11 -1.62 -4.19
N VAL A 87 -15.86 -0.79 -5.22
CA VAL A 87 -14.55 -0.69 -5.88
C VAL A 87 -13.52 -0.13 -4.92
N ALA A 88 -13.86 0.95 -4.21
CA ALA A 88 -12.98 1.56 -3.22
C ALA A 88 -12.65 0.61 -2.06
N GLN A 89 -13.64 -0.15 -1.58
CA GLN A 89 -13.42 -1.16 -0.55
C GLN A 89 -12.54 -2.32 -1.06
N GLY A 90 -12.65 -2.68 -2.32
CA GLY A 90 -11.78 -3.67 -2.96
C GLY A 90 -10.32 -3.22 -3.02
N LEU A 91 -10.07 -1.96 -3.38
CA LEU A 91 -8.72 -1.38 -3.35
C LEU A 91 -8.12 -1.41 -1.95
N ARG A 92 -8.90 -1.03 -0.95
CA ARG A 92 -8.52 -1.03 0.45
C ARG A 92 -8.16 -2.42 0.96
N ALA A 93 -8.95 -3.44 0.61
CA ALA A 93 -8.69 -4.82 0.97
C ALA A 93 -7.38 -5.33 0.35
N ARG A 94 -7.14 -5.00 -0.91
CA ARG A 94 -5.91 -5.39 -1.62
C ARG A 94 -4.68 -4.68 -1.06
N ALA A 95 -4.78 -3.42 -0.67
CA ALA A 95 -3.71 -2.69 0.00
C ALA A 95 -3.38 -3.30 1.35
N SER A 96 -4.40 -3.70 2.12
CA SER A 96 -4.21 -4.39 3.40
C SER A 96 -3.52 -5.74 3.22
N GLN A 97 -3.88 -6.49 2.19
CA GLN A 97 -3.23 -7.75 1.86
C GLN A 97 -1.76 -7.56 1.48
N MET A 98 -1.45 -6.53 0.70
CA MET A 98 -0.06 -6.13 0.42
C MET A 98 0.70 -5.85 1.71
N GLY A 99 0.09 -5.13 2.65
CA GLY A 99 0.69 -4.84 3.95
C GLY A 99 1.02 -6.09 4.75
N VAL A 100 0.16 -7.09 4.73
CA VAL A 100 0.43 -8.39 5.37
C VAL A 100 1.64 -9.06 4.74
N GLN A 101 1.74 -9.08 3.41
CA GLN A 101 2.89 -9.66 2.72
C GLN A 101 4.21 -8.95 3.07
N LEU A 102 4.20 -7.61 3.15
CA LEU A 102 5.37 -6.84 3.58
C LEU A 102 5.74 -7.13 5.04
N SER A 103 4.76 -7.31 5.92
CA SER A 103 4.97 -7.65 7.32
C SER A 103 5.65 -9.01 7.51
N LEU A 104 5.35 -9.99 6.67
CA LEU A 104 5.98 -11.31 6.72
C LEU A 104 7.49 -11.24 6.45
N ILE A 105 7.94 -10.33 5.61
CA ILE A 105 9.36 -10.06 5.37
C ILE A 105 10.03 -9.57 6.66
N HIS A 106 9.36 -8.71 7.42
CA HIS A 106 9.83 -8.19 8.69
C HIS A 106 10.00 -9.23 9.78
N ILE A 107 9.11 -10.21 9.84
CA ILE A 107 9.06 -11.20 10.91
C ILE A 107 10.17 -12.23 10.77
N SER A 108 10.50 -12.63 9.55
CA SER A 108 11.49 -13.69 9.32
C SER A 108 12.92 -13.30 9.71
N GLU A 109 13.34 -12.07 9.45
CA GLU A 109 14.71 -11.60 9.71
C GLU A 109 15.01 -11.35 11.20
N PRO A 110 14.20 -10.64 11.98
CA PRO A 110 14.46 -10.45 13.40
C PRO A 110 14.54 -11.75 14.20
N THR A 111 13.77 -12.76 13.83
CA THR A 111 13.79 -14.07 14.47
C THR A 111 15.12 -14.77 14.24
N ARG A 112 15.68 -14.68 13.06
CA ARG A 112 17.00 -15.24 12.74
C ARG A 112 18.13 -14.53 13.48
N LEU A 113 18.08 -13.21 13.58
CA LEU A 113 19.07 -12.43 14.33
C LEU A 113 19.07 -12.78 15.83
N ARG A 114 17.95 -13.19 16.38
CA ARG A 114 17.85 -13.65 17.77
C ARG A 114 18.44 -15.04 18.00
N CYS A 115 18.53 -15.84 16.98
CA CYS A 115 19.12 -17.19 17.04
C CYS A 115 20.65 -17.21 16.92
N ILE A 116 21.26 -16.07 16.67
CA ILE A 116 22.70 -15.86 16.67
C ILE A 116 23.17 -15.37 18.03
#